data_2ae153c5a42caf6be13d145a1e83a42b
#
_entry.id   2ae153c5a42caf6be13d145a1e83a42b
#
_cell.length_a   1.000
_cell.length_b   1.000
_cell.length_c   1.000
_cell.angle_alpha   90.00
_cell.angle_beta   90.00
_cell.angle_gamma   90.00
#
_symmetry.space_group_name_H-M   'P 1'
#
loop_
_entity.id
_entity.type
_entity.pdbx_description
1 polymer ?
#
loop_
_entity_poly.entity_id
_entity_poly.type
_entity_poly.pdbx_seq_one_letter_code
_entity_poly.pdbx_strand_id
1 'polypeptide(L)'
;LEQAGKGKNIALVCSGDAGIYAMGALVFELLERDETALGVSNAAKRVEVQCTPGVSALQGAAARAGAPLGHDFCTISLSDLLTPRDDIIRRLHAAAEGDFVIAFYNPVSKSRRTLLAEAREILLLHRPGNTPVMLASSLGRPEEHVRYRRLDELEVDEVDMLTVVLVGSSNSRLAHLGEGPRMFTPRGYARKIDGDLS
;
A
#
# COMPACT_ATOMS: atom_id res chain seq x y z
N LEU A 1 10.47 9.32 -22.82
CA LEU A 1 11.86 9.77 -22.64
C LEU A 1 12.45 10.26 -23.96
N GLU A 2 12.38 9.49 -25.06
CA GLU A 2 12.95 9.87 -26.36
C GLU A 2 12.39 11.20 -26.93
N GLN A 3 11.09 11.46 -26.71
CA GLN A 3 10.50 12.74 -27.14
C GLN A 3 10.99 13.92 -26.28
N ALA A 4 11.26 13.68 -24.99
CA ALA A 4 11.89 14.68 -24.12
C ALA A 4 13.33 14.97 -24.55
N GLY A 5 14.10 13.93 -24.93
CA GLY A 5 15.43 14.07 -25.51
C GLY A 5 15.49 14.90 -26.80
N LYS A 6 14.35 15.07 -27.50
CA LYS A 6 14.16 15.95 -28.66
C LYS A 6 13.70 17.37 -28.30
N GLY A 7 13.74 17.72 -27.00
CA GLY A 7 13.38 19.05 -26.48
C GLY A 7 11.89 19.27 -26.23
N LYS A 8 11.07 18.21 -26.13
CA LYS A 8 9.66 18.34 -25.79
C LYS A 8 9.44 18.24 -24.28
N ASN A 9 8.52 19.01 -23.74
CA ASN A 9 8.01 18.81 -22.37
C ASN A 9 7.02 17.64 -22.38
N ILE A 10 7.31 16.60 -21.59
CA ILE A 10 6.52 15.37 -21.52
C ILE A 10 6.02 15.19 -20.10
N ALA A 11 4.73 14.95 -19.92
CA ALA A 11 4.12 14.56 -18.67
C ALA A 11 3.77 13.07 -18.71
N LEU A 12 4.25 12.30 -17.72
CA LEU A 12 3.83 10.94 -17.46
C LEU A 12 2.80 10.97 -16.31
N VAL A 13 1.53 10.73 -16.63
CA VAL A 13 0.44 10.81 -15.67
C VAL A 13 0.13 9.41 -15.14
N CYS A 14 0.17 9.26 -13.81
CA CYS A 14 -0.14 8.02 -13.10
C CYS A 14 -1.35 8.22 -12.19
N SER A 15 -2.10 7.15 -11.95
CA SER A 15 -3.08 7.13 -10.88
C SER A 15 -2.37 6.97 -9.53
N GLY A 16 -2.66 7.83 -8.56
CA GLY A 16 -2.00 7.81 -7.26
C GLY A 16 -0.67 8.56 -7.25
N ASP A 17 0.33 8.02 -6.59
CA ASP A 17 1.71 8.54 -6.55
C ASP A 17 2.58 7.75 -7.51
N ALA A 18 3.32 8.45 -8.38
CA ALA A 18 4.16 7.84 -9.41
C ALA A 18 5.30 6.99 -8.81
N GLY A 19 5.73 7.27 -7.59
CA GLY A 19 6.81 6.55 -6.89
C GLY A 19 6.35 5.37 -6.04
N ILE A 20 5.02 5.15 -5.88
CA ILE A 20 4.48 4.08 -5.03
C ILE A 20 3.82 2.99 -5.88
N TYR A 21 4.57 1.92 -6.19
CA TYR A 21 4.16 0.79 -7.05
C TYR A 21 3.61 1.23 -8.41
N ALA A 22 4.15 2.32 -8.95
CA ALA A 22 3.74 2.91 -10.22
C ALA A 22 4.94 3.11 -11.16
N MET A 23 4.79 3.94 -12.18
CA MET A 23 5.74 4.02 -13.30
C MET A 23 7.00 4.86 -12.99
N GLY A 24 7.08 5.53 -11.84
CA GLY A 24 8.23 6.39 -11.52
C GLY A 24 9.55 5.63 -11.51
N ALA A 25 9.62 4.48 -10.86
CA ALA A 25 10.83 3.64 -10.82
C ALA A 25 11.27 3.23 -12.22
N LEU A 26 10.34 2.83 -13.10
CA LEU A 26 10.65 2.43 -14.47
C LEU A 26 11.33 3.55 -15.28
N VAL A 27 10.97 4.82 -15.05
CA VAL A 27 11.61 5.96 -15.72
C VAL A 27 13.11 5.99 -15.39
N PHE A 28 13.45 5.86 -14.10
CA PHE A 28 14.86 5.87 -13.67
C PHE A 28 15.61 4.60 -14.07
N GLU A 29 14.99 3.44 -14.04
CA GLU A 29 15.58 2.19 -14.53
C GLU A 29 15.93 2.28 -16.02
N LEU A 30 15.09 2.90 -16.84
CA LEU A 30 15.37 3.10 -18.27
C LEU A 30 16.50 4.12 -18.52
N LEU A 31 16.59 5.15 -17.68
CA LEU A 31 17.66 6.16 -17.77
C LEU A 31 19.03 5.60 -17.34
N GLU A 32 19.05 4.67 -16.39
CA GLU A 32 20.28 4.02 -15.92
C GLU A 32 20.84 3.01 -16.92
N ARG A 33 19.98 2.36 -17.71
CA ARG A 33 20.38 1.31 -18.65
C ARG A 33 21.24 1.84 -19.80
N ASP A 34 22.16 1.00 -20.29
CA ASP A 34 22.87 1.26 -21.55
C ASP A 34 21.91 1.18 -22.73
N GLU A 35 22.16 2.00 -23.76
CA GLU A 35 21.34 2.05 -24.98
C GLU A 35 21.26 0.68 -25.66
N THR A 36 22.34 -0.10 -25.62
CA THR A 36 22.43 -1.48 -26.16
C THR A 36 21.62 -2.50 -25.36
N ALA A 37 21.23 -2.16 -24.11
CA ALA A 37 20.49 -3.02 -23.18
C ALA A 37 19.01 -2.59 -23.01
N LEU A 38 18.38 -2.13 -24.08
CA LEU A 38 17.02 -1.57 -24.07
C LEU A 38 16.88 -0.30 -23.20
N GLY A 39 17.98 0.44 -23.03
CA GLY A 39 17.97 1.77 -22.43
C GLY A 39 17.52 2.84 -23.43
N VAL A 40 17.62 4.08 -23.01
CA VAL A 40 17.27 5.25 -23.82
C VAL A 40 18.52 5.90 -24.44
N SER A 41 18.32 6.70 -25.49
CA SER A 41 19.39 7.42 -26.14
C SER A 41 20.14 8.39 -25.20
N ASN A 42 21.37 8.73 -25.55
CA ASN A 42 22.19 9.71 -24.82
C ASN A 42 21.51 11.10 -24.71
N ALA A 43 20.66 11.47 -25.66
CA ALA A 43 19.87 12.68 -25.58
C ALA A 43 18.77 12.57 -24.51
N ALA A 44 18.09 11.44 -24.46
CA ALA A 44 17.06 11.17 -23.45
C ALA A 44 17.65 11.02 -22.04
N LYS A 45 18.87 10.49 -21.89
CA LYS A 45 19.58 10.41 -20.58
C LYS A 45 19.92 11.76 -19.96
N ARG A 46 19.95 12.84 -20.76
CA ARG A 46 20.24 14.19 -20.27
C ARG A 46 19.02 15.03 -19.96
N VAL A 47 17.81 14.46 -20.07
CA VAL A 47 16.58 15.18 -19.71
C VAL A 47 16.47 15.32 -18.19
N GLU A 48 15.95 16.44 -17.76
CA GLU A 48 15.56 16.65 -16.38
C GLU A 48 14.26 15.88 -16.10
N VAL A 49 14.24 15.07 -15.05
CA VAL A 49 13.07 14.34 -14.59
C VAL A 49 12.64 14.89 -13.24
N GLN A 50 11.44 15.44 -13.19
CA GLN A 50 10.82 15.90 -11.95
C GLN A 50 9.67 14.99 -11.56
N CYS A 51 9.66 14.51 -10.31
CA CYS A 51 8.55 13.76 -9.73
C CYS A 51 7.74 14.67 -8.83
N THR A 52 6.42 14.66 -9.00
CA THR A 52 5.49 15.33 -8.09
C THR A 52 4.82 14.31 -7.19
N PRO A 53 4.63 14.59 -5.89
CA PRO A 53 3.92 13.67 -5.01
C PRO A 53 2.44 13.56 -5.43
N GLY A 54 1.87 12.39 -5.16
CA GLY A 54 0.46 12.10 -5.39
C GLY A 54 -0.19 11.44 -4.18
N VAL A 55 -1.49 11.24 -4.25
CA VAL A 55 -2.26 10.55 -3.21
C VAL A 55 -2.39 9.08 -3.60
N SER A 56 -1.55 8.22 -2.99
CA SER A 56 -1.63 6.79 -3.21
C SER A 56 -2.85 6.16 -2.55
N ALA A 57 -3.21 4.95 -2.97
CA ALA A 57 -4.34 4.21 -2.42
C ALA A 57 -4.27 4.04 -0.89
N LEU A 58 -3.07 3.95 -0.31
CA LEU A 58 -2.85 3.94 1.14
C LEU A 58 -3.44 5.19 1.82
N GLN A 59 -3.06 6.39 1.35
CA GLN A 59 -3.56 7.65 1.93
C GLN A 59 -5.06 7.81 1.65
N GLY A 60 -5.50 7.42 0.45
CA GLY A 60 -6.91 7.42 0.09
C GLY A 60 -7.75 6.55 1.02
N ALA A 61 -7.31 5.33 1.30
CA ALA A 61 -7.95 4.40 2.24
C ALA A 61 -7.92 4.95 3.67
N ALA A 62 -6.76 5.40 4.13
CA ALA A 62 -6.60 5.94 5.48
C ALA A 62 -7.53 7.13 5.75
N ALA A 63 -7.71 8.02 4.78
CA ALA A 63 -8.61 9.17 4.89
C ALA A 63 -10.09 8.76 5.02
N ARG A 64 -10.50 7.62 4.39
CA ARG A 64 -11.86 7.07 4.57
C ARG A 64 -12.02 6.36 5.90
N ALA A 65 -10.95 5.70 6.37
CA ALA A 65 -10.97 4.94 7.61
C ALA A 65 -11.03 5.83 8.86
N GLY A 66 -10.27 6.92 8.88
CA GLY A 66 -10.04 7.77 10.03
C GLY A 66 -8.56 8.07 10.23
N ALA A 67 -7.89 7.37 11.17
CA ALA A 67 -6.47 7.54 11.45
C ALA A 67 -5.74 6.19 11.65
N PRO A 68 -5.83 5.23 10.73
CA PRO A 68 -5.19 3.92 10.89
C PRO A 68 -3.66 4.02 10.86
N LEU A 69 -3.11 5.02 10.18
CA LEU A 69 -1.67 5.28 10.05
C LEU A 69 -1.14 6.19 11.18
N GLY A 70 -1.81 6.24 12.30
CA GLY A 70 -1.41 7.04 13.46
C GLY A 70 -0.13 6.54 14.14
N HIS A 71 0.31 5.32 13.84
CA HIS A 71 1.55 4.68 14.33
C HIS A 71 2.36 4.14 13.14
N ASP A 72 3.40 3.34 13.42
CA ASP A 72 4.28 2.81 12.38
C ASP A 72 3.51 1.93 11.38
N PHE A 73 3.78 2.12 10.11
CA PHE A 73 3.12 1.40 9.03
C PHE A 73 4.08 1.07 7.90
N CYS A 74 3.72 0.08 7.12
CA CYS A 74 4.44 -0.27 5.90
C CYS A 74 3.49 -0.61 4.75
N THR A 75 4.04 -0.68 3.55
CA THR A 75 3.34 -1.14 2.36
C THR A 75 4.01 -2.39 1.81
N ILE A 76 3.22 -3.37 1.40
CA ILE A 76 3.71 -4.59 0.76
C ILE A 76 2.87 -4.86 -0.49
N SER A 77 3.53 -5.01 -1.63
CA SER A 77 2.88 -5.52 -2.84
C SER A 77 2.85 -7.04 -2.78
N LEU A 78 1.66 -7.63 -2.92
CA LEU A 78 1.48 -9.08 -3.01
C LEU A 78 1.58 -9.58 -4.47
N SER A 79 2.28 -8.85 -5.32
CA SER A 79 2.55 -9.24 -6.70
C SER A 79 3.91 -9.91 -6.82
N ASP A 80 3.91 -11.18 -7.14
CA ASP A 80 5.12 -11.98 -7.44
C ASP A 80 5.53 -11.92 -8.91
N LEU A 81 5.00 -10.95 -9.67
CA LEU A 81 5.31 -10.78 -11.09
C LEU A 81 6.76 -10.31 -11.30
N LEU A 82 7.20 -9.35 -10.49
CA LEU A 82 8.53 -8.72 -10.57
C LEU A 82 9.37 -8.97 -9.30
N THR A 83 8.76 -9.45 -8.24
CA THR A 83 9.42 -9.71 -6.96
C THR A 83 9.33 -11.20 -6.65
N PRO A 84 10.45 -11.88 -6.34
CA PRO A 84 10.42 -13.27 -5.91
C PRO A 84 9.46 -13.50 -4.74
N ARG A 85 8.67 -14.58 -4.80
CA ARG A 85 7.69 -14.92 -3.78
C ARG A 85 8.30 -14.99 -2.39
N ASP A 86 9.48 -15.61 -2.26
CA ASP A 86 10.17 -15.78 -0.97
C ASP A 86 10.53 -14.44 -0.32
N ASP A 87 10.85 -13.41 -1.14
CA ASP A 87 11.08 -12.06 -0.65
C ASP A 87 9.81 -11.42 -0.10
N ILE A 88 8.66 -11.68 -0.73
CA ILE A 88 7.37 -11.20 -0.23
C ILE A 88 7.06 -11.86 1.12
N ILE A 89 7.20 -13.18 1.21
CA ILE A 89 6.97 -13.94 2.44
C ILE A 89 7.88 -13.46 3.58
N ARG A 90 9.16 -13.26 3.30
CA ARG A 90 10.12 -12.71 4.28
C ARG A 90 9.70 -11.33 4.80
N ARG A 91 9.22 -10.45 3.91
CA ARG A 91 8.71 -9.12 4.28
C ARG A 91 7.42 -9.21 5.10
N LEU A 92 6.53 -10.17 4.81
CA LEU A 92 5.33 -10.42 5.58
C LEU A 92 5.65 -10.81 7.01
N HIS A 93 6.58 -11.76 7.23
CA HIS A 93 7.03 -12.14 8.57
C HIS A 93 7.65 -10.96 9.32
N ALA A 94 8.53 -10.19 8.70
CA ALA A 94 9.14 -9.02 9.32
C ALA A 94 8.12 -7.95 9.72
N ALA A 95 7.12 -7.68 8.86
CA ALA A 95 6.06 -6.73 9.15
C ALA A 95 5.08 -7.23 10.22
N ALA A 96 4.85 -8.55 10.28
CA ALA A 96 4.02 -9.18 11.29
C ALA A 96 4.69 -9.12 12.67
N GLU A 97 5.97 -9.49 12.75
CA GLU A 97 6.79 -9.45 13.97
C GLU A 97 6.97 -8.01 14.48
N GLY A 98 7.19 -7.05 13.58
CA GLY A 98 7.30 -5.63 13.91
C GLY A 98 5.97 -4.95 14.27
N ASP A 99 4.85 -5.66 14.21
CA ASP A 99 3.49 -5.16 14.50
C ASP A 99 3.11 -3.88 13.74
N PHE A 100 3.54 -3.74 12.49
CA PHE A 100 3.18 -2.61 11.64
C PHE A 100 1.71 -2.64 11.22
N VAL A 101 1.11 -1.47 11.04
CA VAL A 101 -0.08 -1.35 10.17
C VAL A 101 0.37 -1.60 8.74
N ILE A 102 -0.31 -2.47 8.00
CA ILE A 102 0.15 -2.91 6.69
C ILE A 102 -0.89 -2.58 5.62
N ALA A 103 -0.46 -1.92 4.55
CA ALA A 103 -1.26 -1.76 3.35
C ALA A 103 -0.79 -2.73 2.26
N PHE A 104 -1.62 -3.68 1.90
CA PHE A 104 -1.36 -4.59 0.79
C PHE A 104 -1.82 -3.97 -0.53
N TYR A 105 -0.87 -3.83 -1.45
CA TYR A 105 -1.09 -3.47 -2.84
C TYR A 105 -1.09 -4.71 -3.71
N ASN A 106 -1.83 -4.66 -4.81
CA ASN A 106 -1.97 -5.80 -5.73
C ASN A 106 -2.32 -7.11 -5.01
N PRO A 107 -3.31 -7.08 -4.10
CA PRO A 107 -3.55 -8.18 -3.17
C PRO A 107 -3.91 -9.48 -3.87
N VAL A 108 -4.59 -9.40 -5.00
CA VAL A 108 -4.94 -10.53 -5.85
C VAL A 108 -4.88 -10.16 -7.33
N SER A 109 -4.79 -11.17 -8.19
CA SER A 109 -5.05 -11.05 -9.63
C SER A 109 -5.85 -12.27 -10.10
N LYS A 110 -6.22 -12.32 -11.40
CA LYS A 110 -6.94 -13.49 -11.96
C LYS A 110 -6.19 -14.81 -11.74
N SER A 111 -4.86 -14.80 -11.78
CA SER A 111 -3.99 -15.97 -11.62
C SER A 111 -3.29 -16.08 -10.27
N ARG A 112 -3.39 -15.07 -9.39
CA ARG A 112 -2.65 -14.98 -8.12
C ARG A 112 -3.60 -14.65 -6.99
N ARG A 113 -4.00 -15.67 -6.24
CA ARG A 113 -4.97 -15.54 -5.16
C ARG A 113 -4.49 -16.08 -3.81
N THR A 114 -3.32 -16.74 -3.78
CA THR A 114 -2.85 -17.44 -2.58
C THR A 114 -2.09 -16.56 -1.60
N LEU A 115 -1.37 -15.53 -2.09
CA LEU A 115 -0.52 -14.69 -1.24
C LEU A 115 -1.31 -13.90 -0.19
N LEU A 116 -2.53 -13.46 -0.49
CA LEU A 116 -3.36 -12.76 0.51
C LEU A 116 -3.80 -13.69 1.64
N ALA A 117 -4.19 -14.92 1.31
CA ALA A 117 -4.54 -15.93 2.31
C ALA A 117 -3.32 -16.28 3.19
N GLU A 118 -2.15 -16.47 2.58
CA GLU A 118 -0.91 -16.74 3.29
C GLU A 118 -0.49 -15.57 4.19
N ALA A 119 -0.65 -14.32 3.68
CA ALA A 119 -0.42 -13.12 4.49
C ALA A 119 -1.34 -13.08 5.73
N ARG A 120 -2.62 -13.42 5.57
CA ARG A 120 -3.56 -13.55 6.70
C ARG A 120 -3.05 -14.55 7.74
N GLU A 121 -2.66 -15.76 7.32
CA GLU A 121 -2.18 -16.79 8.24
C GLU A 121 -0.89 -16.35 8.97
N ILE A 122 0.05 -15.74 8.27
CA ILE A 122 1.27 -15.20 8.88
C ILE A 122 0.94 -14.13 9.94
N LEU A 123 0.03 -13.23 9.62
CA LEU A 123 -0.37 -12.16 10.53
C LEU A 123 -1.10 -12.69 11.78
N LEU A 124 -1.91 -13.73 11.63
CA LEU A 124 -2.62 -14.37 12.74
C LEU A 124 -1.69 -15.04 13.77
N LEU A 125 -0.43 -15.34 13.39
CA LEU A 125 0.58 -15.83 14.33
C LEU A 125 1.06 -14.73 15.31
N HIS A 126 0.89 -13.45 14.96
CA HIS A 126 1.49 -12.32 15.68
C HIS A 126 0.46 -11.33 16.26
N ARG A 127 -0.80 -11.40 15.83
CA ARG A 127 -1.83 -10.46 16.29
C ARG A 127 -3.21 -11.12 16.40
N PRO A 128 -4.10 -10.55 17.22
CA PRO A 128 -5.43 -11.13 17.46
C PRO A 128 -6.26 -11.25 16.18
N GLY A 129 -7.08 -12.30 16.09
CA GLY A 129 -8.00 -12.50 14.97
C GLY A 129 -9.00 -11.35 14.77
N ASN A 130 -9.36 -10.64 15.84
CA ASN A 130 -10.23 -9.47 15.78
C ASN A 130 -9.51 -8.17 15.38
N THR A 131 -8.23 -8.21 14.98
CA THR A 131 -7.53 -7.07 14.42
C THR A 131 -8.33 -6.50 13.23
N PRO A 132 -8.60 -5.17 13.20
CA PRO A 132 -9.42 -4.59 12.16
C PRO A 132 -8.71 -4.60 10.81
N VAL A 133 -9.44 -4.95 9.77
CA VAL A 133 -9.03 -4.91 8.37
C VAL A 133 -10.01 -4.04 7.60
N MET A 134 -9.49 -3.13 6.78
CA MET A 134 -10.28 -2.33 5.85
C MET A 134 -10.02 -2.80 4.41
N LEU A 135 -11.09 -3.06 3.68
CA LEU A 135 -11.09 -3.29 2.25
C LEU A 135 -11.58 -2.03 1.56
N ALA A 136 -10.70 -1.31 0.89
CA ALA A 136 -11.04 -0.08 0.18
C ALA A 136 -10.89 -0.30 -1.33
N SER A 137 -12.01 -0.38 -2.00
CA SER A 137 -12.09 -0.72 -3.42
C SER A 137 -12.47 0.50 -4.25
N SER A 138 -11.88 0.59 -5.44
CA SER A 138 -12.18 1.61 -6.47
C SER A 138 -12.10 3.06 -5.95
N LEU A 139 -11.15 3.34 -5.07
CA LEU A 139 -10.98 4.66 -4.45
C LEU A 139 -10.92 5.79 -5.50
N GLY A 140 -11.72 6.85 -5.27
CA GLY A 140 -11.84 8.00 -6.16
C GLY A 140 -12.64 7.75 -7.45
N ARG A 141 -13.35 6.61 -7.55
CA ARG A 141 -14.21 6.24 -8.69
C ARG A 141 -15.68 6.17 -8.27
N PRO A 142 -16.63 6.18 -9.22
CA PRO A 142 -18.06 6.05 -8.89
C PRO A 142 -18.40 4.79 -8.08
N GLU A 143 -17.65 3.70 -8.30
CA GLU A 143 -17.83 2.41 -7.63
C GLU A 143 -17.07 2.31 -6.30
N GLU A 144 -16.58 3.44 -5.79
CA GLU A 144 -15.85 3.45 -4.50
C GLU A 144 -16.70 2.84 -3.39
N HIS A 145 -16.13 1.86 -2.69
CA HIS A 145 -16.76 1.30 -1.51
C HIS A 145 -15.72 0.84 -0.49
N VAL A 146 -16.09 0.92 0.78
CA VAL A 146 -15.27 0.56 1.93
C VAL A 146 -16.00 -0.47 2.76
N ARG A 147 -15.29 -1.52 3.14
CA ARG A 147 -15.78 -2.58 4.03
C ARG A 147 -14.78 -2.80 5.14
N TYR A 148 -15.27 -3.19 6.32
CA TYR A 148 -14.43 -3.59 7.43
C TYR A 148 -14.64 -5.06 7.75
N ARG A 149 -13.57 -5.73 8.15
CA ARG A 149 -13.54 -7.12 8.55
C ARG A 149 -12.64 -7.28 9.77
N ARG A 150 -12.74 -8.39 10.42
CA ARG A 150 -11.72 -8.91 11.32
C ARG A 150 -10.64 -9.60 10.50
N LEU A 151 -9.43 -9.70 11.01
CA LEU A 151 -8.34 -10.39 10.31
C LEU A 151 -8.66 -11.89 10.08
N ASP A 152 -9.27 -12.55 11.08
CA ASP A 152 -9.70 -13.96 10.98
C ASP A 152 -10.87 -14.19 10.00
N GLU A 153 -11.57 -13.14 9.60
CA GLU A 153 -12.68 -13.16 8.64
C GLU A 153 -12.30 -12.65 7.23
N LEU A 154 -11.03 -12.30 7.02
CA LEU A 154 -10.58 -11.79 5.72
C LEU A 154 -10.63 -12.89 4.66
N GLU A 155 -11.52 -12.74 3.68
CA GLU A 155 -11.68 -13.68 2.58
C GLU A 155 -11.12 -13.14 1.28
N VAL A 156 -10.36 -13.99 0.56
CA VAL A 156 -9.71 -13.63 -0.71
C VAL A 156 -10.73 -13.26 -1.78
N ASP A 157 -11.91 -13.89 -1.76
CA ASP A 157 -12.97 -13.68 -2.76
C ASP A 157 -13.65 -12.32 -2.65
N GLU A 158 -13.48 -11.62 -1.54
CA GLU A 158 -13.97 -10.25 -1.36
C GLU A 158 -13.06 -9.19 -1.97
N VAL A 159 -11.90 -9.57 -2.49
CA VAL A 159 -10.84 -8.65 -2.90
C VAL A 159 -10.54 -8.80 -4.39
N ASP A 160 -10.36 -7.68 -5.05
CA ASP A 160 -9.96 -7.59 -6.45
C ASP A 160 -8.69 -6.73 -6.64
N MET A 161 -8.28 -6.52 -7.89
CA MET A 161 -7.10 -5.71 -8.21
C MET A 161 -7.26 -4.21 -7.94
N LEU A 162 -8.49 -3.73 -7.77
CA LEU A 162 -8.78 -2.32 -7.47
C LEU A 162 -8.94 -2.07 -5.97
N THR A 163 -8.63 -3.08 -5.15
CA THR A 163 -8.75 -3.04 -3.69
C THR A 163 -7.38 -2.86 -3.04
N VAL A 164 -7.25 -1.90 -2.14
CA VAL A 164 -6.19 -1.88 -1.14
C VAL A 164 -6.73 -2.52 0.14
N VAL A 165 -5.95 -3.46 0.69
CA VAL A 165 -6.27 -4.13 1.96
C VAL A 165 -5.41 -3.50 3.04
N LEU A 166 -6.03 -2.81 3.99
CA LEU A 166 -5.34 -2.15 5.09
C LEU A 166 -5.57 -2.95 6.38
N VAL A 167 -4.53 -3.59 6.88
CA VAL A 167 -4.57 -4.42 8.10
C VAL A 167 -4.00 -3.62 9.25
N GLY A 168 -4.74 -3.53 10.36
CA GLY A 168 -4.29 -2.88 11.58
C GLY A 168 -3.13 -3.60 12.27
N SER A 169 -2.44 -2.90 13.18
CA SER A 169 -1.56 -3.51 14.18
C SER A 169 -2.38 -4.15 15.31
N SER A 170 -1.71 -4.81 16.26
CA SER A 170 -2.35 -5.35 17.47
C SER A 170 -3.08 -4.28 18.29
N ASN A 171 -2.67 -3.01 18.17
CA ASN A 171 -3.24 -1.85 18.88
C ASN A 171 -4.31 -1.12 18.07
N SER A 172 -4.52 -1.43 16.80
CA SER A 172 -5.52 -0.78 15.97
C SER A 172 -6.93 -1.10 16.45
N ARG A 173 -7.82 -0.13 16.32
CA ARG A 173 -9.21 -0.23 16.80
C ARG A 173 -10.19 0.16 15.69
N LEU A 174 -11.33 -0.49 15.70
CA LEU A 174 -12.50 -0.10 14.92
C LEU A 174 -13.56 0.41 15.91
N ALA A 175 -13.77 1.73 15.92
CA ALA A 175 -14.77 2.36 16.76
C ALA A 175 -16.02 2.67 15.93
N HIS A 176 -17.19 2.43 16.51
CA HIS A 176 -18.47 2.84 15.95
C HIS A 176 -18.82 4.23 16.50
N LEU A 177 -18.59 5.26 15.70
CA LEU A 177 -18.78 6.66 16.06
C LEU A 177 -19.87 7.24 15.16
N GLY A 178 -20.74 8.07 15.71
CA GLY A 178 -21.76 8.86 15.04
C GLY A 178 -22.18 8.44 13.62
N GLU A 179 -21.40 8.78 12.63
CA GLU A 179 -21.67 8.52 11.21
C GLU A 179 -21.20 7.14 10.71
N GLY A 180 -20.71 6.25 11.60
CA GLY A 180 -20.32 4.90 11.24
C GLY A 180 -18.94 4.47 11.76
N PRO A 181 -18.41 3.35 11.25
CA PRO A 181 -17.16 2.80 11.74
C PRO A 181 -15.97 3.68 11.36
N ARG A 182 -15.05 3.85 12.32
CA ARG A 182 -13.75 4.52 12.10
C ARG A 182 -12.63 3.63 12.60
N MET A 183 -11.65 3.40 11.74
CA MET A 183 -10.43 2.66 12.07
C MET A 183 -9.31 3.63 12.41
N PHE A 184 -8.64 3.40 13.53
CA PHE A 184 -7.49 4.20 13.94
C PHE A 184 -6.48 3.37 14.74
N THR A 185 -5.24 3.81 14.76
CA THR A 185 -4.18 3.23 15.58
C THR A 185 -3.72 4.25 16.61
N PRO A 186 -3.94 4.00 17.92
CA PRO A 186 -3.58 4.96 18.98
C PRO A 186 -2.07 5.19 19.05
N ARG A 187 -1.66 6.43 19.25
CA ARG A 187 -0.26 6.81 19.55
C ARG A 187 0.07 6.87 21.04
N GLY A 188 -0.86 6.48 21.90
CA GLY A 188 -0.66 6.51 23.33
C GLY A 188 -0.91 7.89 23.99
N TYR A 189 -1.58 8.81 23.30
CA TYR A 189 -1.95 10.12 23.90
C TYR A 189 -2.77 9.99 25.19
N ALA A 190 -3.60 8.95 25.32
CA ALA A 190 -4.37 8.69 26.53
C ALA A 190 -3.46 8.55 27.76
N ARG A 191 -2.33 7.84 27.67
CA ARG A 191 -1.36 7.71 28.77
C ARG A 191 -0.81 9.05 29.23
N LYS A 192 -0.62 9.99 28.29
CA LYS A 192 -0.14 11.34 28.62
C LYS A 192 -1.23 12.19 29.26
N ILE A 193 -2.49 12.01 28.84
CA ILE A 193 -3.66 12.69 29.42
C ILE A 193 -3.91 12.17 30.85
N ASP A 194 -3.77 10.86 31.06
CA ASP A 194 -4.00 10.19 32.33
C ASP A 194 -2.80 10.33 33.31
N GLY A 195 -1.72 10.99 32.91
CA GLY A 195 -0.54 11.27 33.72
C GLY A 195 0.46 10.11 33.84
N ASP A 196 0.30 9.04 33.07
CA ASP A 196 1.17 7.85 33.08
C ASP A 196 2.53 8.06 32.40
N LEU A 197 2.75 9.20 31.79
CA LEU A 197 4.03 9.60 31.16
C LEU A 197 4.45 10.98 31.67
N SER A 198 5.31 10.97 32.66
CA SER A 198 6.05 12.15 33.11
C SER A 198 7.29 12.38 32.25
#